data_435e0f008f0213432fe889a2ec17093e
#
_entry.id   435e0f008f0213432fe889a2ec17093e
#
_cell.length_a   1.000
_cell.length_b   1.000
_cell.length_c   1.000
_cell.angle_alpha   90.00
_cell.angle_beta   90.00
_cell.angle_gamma   90.00
#
_symmetry.space_group_name_H-M   'P 1'
#
loop_
_entity.id
_entity.type
_entity.pdbx_description
1 polymer ?
#
loop_
_entity_poly.entity_id
_entity_poly.type
_entity_poly.pdbx_seq_one_letter_code
_entity_poly.pdbx_strand_id
1 'polypeptide(L)'
;MAKMQEFKCPCCGGSIEFDSSVQKMKCPFCDTEFDVGTLSEYAQTVEEEQPEDMSWSDEAGSEWQDGESEGLRTYVCKSCGGEIVGDANTAATACPFCGSPVVMTGQLSGALKPDYVIPFKLDKKAAKEKLKKHLTGKRLLPKAFKSENHISEVKGIYVPFWLYDTDADADIRYRATKTRFWSDSDYDYTETSYHAVHRSGSLGFDHVPVDGSASMENDLMESIEPFDFKEAVDFQTAYLAGYFADKYDVTASECEERANERIRRSTEAAFRDTVRGYASVVPENTSIRLHNGTTKYALYPVWILQTKWKGDNYIFAMNGQTGKFVGNLPTDKNAFARWFLGITGVVGVITYIILYLIWAL
;
A
#
# COMPACT_ATOMS: atom_id res chain seq x y z
N MET A 1 6.43 -43.86 21.37
CA MET A 1 6.11 -43.16 22.63
C MET A 1 5.09 -42.12 22.29
N ALA A 2 3.89 -42.20 22.82
CA ALA A 2 2.86 -41.17 22.58
C ALA A 2 3.36 -39.85 23.17
N LYS A 3 3.50 -38.81 22.35
CA LYS A 3 3.76 -37.43 22.79
C LYS A 3 2.56 -36.97 23.61
N MET A 4 2.81 -36.61 24.85
CA MET A 4 1.77 -35.97 25.68
C MET A 4 1.44 -34.60 25.07
N GLN A 5 0.26 -34.45 24.48
CA GLN A 5 -0.19 -33.19 23.93
C GLN A 5 -0.59 -32.26 25.08
N GLU A 6 0.12 -31.16 25.26
CA GLU A 6 -0.32 -30.06 26.13
C GLU A 6 -1.28 -29.18 25.34
N PHE A 7 -2.55 -29.16 25.75
CA PHE A 7 -3.53 -28.26 25.17
C PHE A 7 -3.48 -26.89 25.83
N LYS A 8 -3.34 -25.85 25.02
CA LYS A 8 -3.46 -24.46 25.47
C LYS A 8 -4.87 -23.93 25.23
N CYS A 9 -5.35 -23.09 26.13
CA CYS A 9 -6.67 -22.48 26.04
C CYS A 9 -6.76 -21.56 24.81
N PRO A 10 -7.66 -21.79 23.86
CA PRO A 10 -7.88 -20.90 22.72
C PRO A 10 -8.29 -19.48 23.10
N CYS A 11 -8.82 -19.29 24.34
CA CYS A 11 -9.32 -17.99 24.79
C CYS A 11 -8.26 -17.13 25.46
N CYS A 12 -7.33 -17.71 26.24
CA CYS A 12 -6.37 -16.94 27.03
C CYS A 12 -4.92 -17.45 26.92
N GLY A 13 -4.67 -18.56 26.20
CA GLY A 13 -3.35 -19.17 26.05
C GLY A 13 -2.83 -19.94 27.28
N GLY A 14 -3.60 -20.01 28.37
CA GLY A 14 -3.25 -20.76 29.58
C GLY A 14 -3.38 -22.27 29.40
N SER A 15 -2.72 -23.07 30.24
CA SER A 15 -2.86 -24.54 30.24
C SER A 15 -4.29 -24.93 30.63
N ILE A 16 -4.82 -25.97 29.98
CA ILE A 16 -6.18 -26.46 30.21
C ILE A 16 -6.09 -27.81 30.94
N GLU A 17 -7.02 -28.03 31.85
CA GLU A 17 -7.14 -29.26 32.64
C GLU A 17 -8.46 -29.97 32.33
N PHE A 18 -8.47 -31.30 32.42
CA PHE A 18 -9.70 -32.06 32.29
C PHE A 18 -10.50 -32.06 33.59
N ASP A 19 -11.71 -31.51 33.53
CA ASP A 19 -12.66 -31.53 34.65
C ASP A 19 -13.55 -32.76 34.54
N SER A 20 -13.30 -33.73 35.39
CA SER A 20 -14.04 -34.98 35.40
C SER A 20 -15.50 -34.83 35.86
N SER A 21 -15.86 -33.74 36.53
CA SER A 21 -17.22 -33.48 37.02
C SER A 21 -18.17 -33.08 35.88
N VAL A 22 -17.67 -32.35 34.91
CA VAL A 22 -18.43 -31.90 33.71
C VAL A 22 -18.03 -32.64 32.45
N GLN A 23 -17.01 -33.54 32.52
CA GLN A 23 -16.49 -34.32 31.40
C GLN A 23 -15.99 -33.44 30.23
N LYS A 24 -15.39 -32.30 30.55
CA LYS A 24 -14.87 -31.29 29.60
C LYS A 24 -13.47 -30.86 29.98
N MET A 25 -12.77 -30.26 29.05
CA MET A 25 -11.55 -29.51 29.32
C MET A 25 -11.92 -28.13 29.82
N LYS A 26 -11.38 -27.74 30.98
CA LYS A 26 -11.62 -26.45 31.60
C LYS A 26 -10.33 -25.65 31.75
N CYS A 27 -10.39 -24.36 31.44
CA CYS A 27 -9.28 -23.46 31.67
C CYS A 27 -9.36 -22.86 33.08
N PRO A 28 -8.38 -23.09 33.97
CA PRO A 28 -8.41 -22.53 35.33
C PRO A 28 -8.18 -21.02 35.37
N PHE A 29 -7.78 -20.39 34.25
CA PHE A 29 -7.47 -18.95 34.17
C PHE A 29 -8.65 -18.11 33.68
N CYS A 30 -9.49 -18.64 32.79
CA CYS A 30 -10.63 -17.90 32.23
C CYS A 30 -11.96 -18.64 32.35
N ASP A 31 -11.99 -19.77 33.05
CA ASP A 31 -13.15 -20.62 33.30
C ASP A 31 -13.89 -21.14 32.06
N THR A 32 -13.29 -21.00 30.85
CA THR A 32 -13.89 -21.47 29.60
C THR A 32 -13.80 -23.01 29.51
N GLU A 33 -14.92 -23.64 29.13
CA GLU A 33 -15.03 -25.08 28.93
C GLU A 33 -15.06 -25.44 27.47
N PHE A 34 -14.40 -26.55 27.12
CA PHE A 34 -14.29 -27.07 25.75
C PHE A 34 -14.55 -28.57 25.72
N ASP A 35 -15.18 -29.04 24.65
CA ASP A 35 -15.22 -30.48 24.38
C ASP A 35 -13.85 -30.99 23.94
N VAL A 36 -13.47 -32.18 24.40
CA VAL A 36 -12.15 -32.78 24.09
C VAL A 36 -11.95 -32.93 22.59
N GLY A 37 -13.02 -33.30 21.83
CA GLY A 37 -12.98 -33.41 20.36
C GLY A 37 -12.65 -32.10 19.69
N THR A 38 -13.31 -31.02 20.09
CA THR A 38 -13.07 -29.66 19.53
C THR A 38 -11.65 -29.16 19.78
N LEU A 39 -11.07 -29.47 20.95
CA LEU A 39 -9.69 -29.10 21.25
C LEU A 39 -8.67 -29.94 20.48
N SER A 40 -8.94 -31.21 20.25
CA SER A 40 -8.05 -32.07 19.47
C SER A 40 -8.05 -31.68 17.98
N GLU A 41 -9.20 -31.32 17.39
CA GLU A 41 -9.28 -30.75 16.05
C GLU A 41 -8.57 -29.39 15.97
N TYR A 42 -8.72 -28.56 16.98
CA TYR A 42 -8.01 -27.29 17.07
C TYR A 42 -6.48 -27.48 17.14
N ALA A 43 -5.98 -28.44 17.93
CA ALA A 43 -4.55 -28.70 18.06
C ALA A 43 -3.94 -29.29 16.78
N GLN A 44 -4.65 -30.21 16.10
CA GLN A 44 -4.15 -30.82 14.84
C GLN A 44 -3.96 -29.80 13.74
N THR A 45 -4.83 -28.82 13.62
CA THR A 45 -4.72 -27.76 12.60
C THR A 45 -3.66 -26.69 12.92
N VAL A 46 -3.17 -26.59 14.16
CA VAL A 46 -2.04 -25.71 14.54
C VAL A 46 -0.68 -26.35 14.20
N GLU A 47 -0.62 -27.68 14.09
CA GLU A 47 0.66 -28.41 13.83
C GLU A 47 0.99 -28.56 12.33
N GLU A 48 0.09 -28.26 11.39
CA GLU A 48 0.31 -28.36 9.94
C GLU A 48 0.79 -27.04 9.32
N GLU A 49 1.90 -26.49 9.80
CA GLU A 49 2.66 -25.50 9.02
C GLU A 49 3.45 -26.24 7.91
N GLN A 50 2.88 -26.29 6.72
CA GLN A 50 3.63 -26.72 5.54
C GLN A 50 4.45 -25.51 5.03
N PRO A 51 5.73 -25.72 4.63
CA PRO A 51 6.53 -24.67 4.05
C PRO A 51 5.85 -24.13 2.79
N GLU A 52 5.84 -22.81 2.66
CA GLU A 52 5.37 -22.14 1.46
C GLU A 52 6.43 -22.35 0.36
N ASP A 53 6.10 -23.18 -0.61
CA ASP A 53 6.92 -23.38 -1.81
C ASP A 53 6.16 -22.82 -3.00
N MET A 54 6.21 -21.47 -3.14
CA MET A 54 5.65 -20.80 -4.29
C MET A 54 6.76 -20.36 -5.24
N SER A 55 6.71 -20.85 -6.46
CA SER A 55 7.51 -20.35 -7.56
C SER A 55 6.66 -19.45 -8.47
N TRP A 56 7.13 -18.24 -8.73
CA TRP A 56 6.56 -17.36 -9.74
C TRP A 56 7.10 -17.76 -11.13
N SER A 57 6.28 -17.69 -12.18
CA SER A 57 6.76 -17.89 -13.54
C SER A 57 7.50 -16.64 -14.02
N ASP A 58 8.71 -16.82 -14.58
CA ASP A 58 9.54 -15.74 -15.13
C ASP A 58 9.09 -15.30 -16.54
N GLU A 59 7.80 -15.21 -16.80
CA GLU A 59 7.24 -14.87 -18.12
C GLU A 59 6.96 -13.37 -18.32
N ALA A 60 7.48 -12.52 -17.45
CA ALA A 60 7.23 -11.08 -17.50
C ALA A 60 8.00 -10.39 -18.61
N GLY A 61 7.28 -9.70 -19.49
CA GLY A 61 7.85 -8.98 -20.61
C GLY A 61 8.33 -9.88 -21.75
N SER A 62 8.80 -9.28 -22.81
CA SER A 62 9.34 -10.00 -23.97
C SER A 62 10.62 -9.35 -24.47
N GLU A 63 11.37 -10.05 -25.33
CA GLU A 63 12.47 -9.43 -26.05
C GLU A 63 11.94 -8.50 -27.14
N TRP A 64 12.66 -7.41 -27.38
CA TRP A 64 12.36 -6.49 -28.48
C TRP A 64 12.66 -7.17 -29.82
N GLN A 65 11.73 -7.11 -30.74
CA GLN A 65 11.97 -7.57 -32.12
C GLN A 65 12.82 -6.55 -32.89
N ASP A 66 13.44 -7.00 -33.96
CA ASP A 66 14.26 -6.15 -34.83
C ASP A 66 13.47 -4.92 -35.30
N GLY A 67 13.99 -3.73 -35.01
CA GLY A 67 13.38 -2.45 -35.40
C GLY A 67 12.37 -1.87 -34.41
N GLU A 68 11.82 -2.63 -33.45
CA GLU A 68 10.80 -2.12 -32.51
C GLU A 68 11.35 -1.06 -31.55
N SER A 69 12.60 -1.16 -31.14
CA SER A 69 13.28 -0.18 -30.29
C SER A 69 13.97 0.96 -31.08
N GLU A 70 13.90 0.93 -32.41
CA GLU A 70 14.44 2.01 -33.22
C GLU A 70 13.73 3.33 -32.91
N GLY A 71 14.52 4.37 -32.59
CA GLY A 71 13.97 5.67 -32.19
C GLY A 71 13.79 5.87 -30.71
N LEU A 72 13.91 4.83 -29.85
CA LEU A 72 13.97 5.00 -28.42
C LEU A 72 15.39 5.41 -27.98
N ARG A 73 15.47 6.40 -27.11
CA ARG A 73 16.71 6.95 -26.57
C ARG A 73 16.76 6.77 -25.06
N THR A 74 17.90 6.34 -24.55
CA THR A 74 18.14 6.23 -23.11
C THR A 74 18.92 7.43 -22.61
N TYR A 75 18.48 8.01 -21.52
CA TYR A 75 19.11 9.10 -20.80
C TYR A 75 19.45 8.63 -19.39
N VAL A 76 20.68 8.89 -18.96
CA VAL A 76 21.16 8.51 -17.63
C VAL A 76 21.40 9.76 -16.78
N CYS A 77 20.90 9.74 -15.57
CA CYS A 77 21.15 10.79 -14.59
C CYS A 77 22.39 10.44 -13.76
N LYS A 78 23.46 11.22 -13.94
CA LYS A 78 24.71 11.04 -13.15
C LYS A 78 24.55 11.32 -11.64
N SER A 79 23.47 11.97 -11.24
CA SER A 79 23.24 12.37 -9.86
C SER A 79 22.50 11.30 -9.03
N CYS A 80 21.46 10.69 -9.57
CA CYS A 80 20.66 9.65 -8.88
C CYS A 80 20.73 8.27 -9.53
N GLY A 81 21.40 8.13 -10.68
CA GLY A 81 21.51 6.85 -11.38
C GLY A 81 20.31 6.49 -12.27
N GLY A 82 19.17 7.18 -12.15
CA GLY A 82 17.94 6.84 -12.88
C GLY A 82 18.14 6.82 -14.40
N GLU A 83 17.64 5.76 -15.04
CA GLU A 83 17.65 5.57 -16.49
C GLU A 83 16.26 5.86 -17.06
N ILE A 84 16.19 6.82 -17.97
CA ILE A 84 14.94 7.31 -18.56
C ILE A 84 14.94 7.01 -20.04
N VAL A 85 13.83 6.52 -20.54
CA VAL A 85 13.60 6.24 -21.95
C VAL A 85 12.64 7.28 -22.55
N GLY A 86 12.97 7.78 -23.70
CA GLY A 86 12.11 8.69 -24.47
C GLY A 86 12.16 8.35 -25.94
N ASP A 87 11.18 8.85 -26.71
CA ASP A 87 11.21 8.76 -28.16
C ASP A 87 12.25 9.72 -28.76
N ALA A 88 12.55 9.57 -30.05
CA ALA A 88 13.55 10.41 -30.76
C ALA A 88 13.22 11.91 -30.74
N ASN A 89 11.94 12.28 -30.52
CA ASN A 89 11.45 13.65 -30.51
C ASN A 89 11.35 14.24 -29.09
N THR A 90 11.44 13.39 -28.09
CA THR A 90 11.34 13.79 -26.67
C THR A 90 12.73 14.00 -26.09
N ALA A 91 13.16 15.25 -25.96
CA ALA A 91 14.46 15.59 -25.37
C ALA A 91 14.37 15.72 -23.86
N ALA A 92 15.05 14.85 -23.13
CA ALA A 92 15.22 14.99 -21.69
C ALA A 92 16.39 15.93 -21.38
N THR A 93 16.11 17.07 -20.78
CA THR A 93 17.14 18.03 -20.31
C THR A 93 17.42 17.89 -18.80
N ALA A 94 16.46 17.40 -18.06
CA ALA A 94 16.55 17.22 -16.59
C ALA A 94 15.84 15.95 -16.17
N CYS A 95 16.44 15.27 -15.19
CA CYS A 95 15.88 14.07 -14.56
C CYS A 95 14.50 14.36 -13.92
N PRO A 96 13.48 13.53 -14.14
CA PRO A 96 12.19 13.70 -13.48
C PRO A 96 12.26 13.41 -11.98
N PHE A 97 13.22 12.59 -11.53
CA PHE A 97 13.34 12.14 -10.13
C PHE A 97 14.13 13.12 -9.25
N CYS A 98 15.27 13.65 -9.72
CA CYS A 98 16.13 14.51 -8.91
C CYS A 98 16.35 15.92 -9.48
N GLY A 99 15.79 16.23 -10.64
CA GLY A 99 15.91 17.53 -11.31
C GLY A 99 17.31 17.84 -11.88
N SER A 100 18.29 16.96 -11.70
CA SER A 100 19.65 17.15 -12.21
C SER A 100 19.70 16.94 -13.73
N PRO A 101 20.67 17.56 -14.44
CA PRO A 101 20.85 17.32 -15.87
C PRO A 101 21.07 15.84 -16.19
N VAL A 102 20.47 15.38 -17.28
CA VAL A 102 20.66 14.02 -17.81
C VAL A 102 21.50 14.02 -19.08
N VAL A 103 22.15 12.90 -19.34
CA VAL A 103 22.97 12.71 -20.53
C VAL A 103 22.38 11.58 -21.37
N MET A 104 22.18 11.82 -22.65
CA MET A 104 21.79 10.78 -23.61
C MET A 104 22.95 9.80 -23.78
N THR A 105 22.69 8.52 -23.53
CA THR A 105 23.72 7.46 -23.61
C THR A 105 23.65 6.65 -24.88
N GLY A 106 22.49 6.61 -25.56
CA GLY A 106 22.33 5.84 -26.78
C GLY A 106 20.90 5.38 -27.05
N GLN A 107 20.77 4.29 -27.79
CA GLN A 107 19.52 3.60 -28.00
C GLN A 107 19.20 2.70 -26.80
N LEU A 108 17.91 2.39 -26.62
CA LEU A 108 17.47 1.47 -25.58
C LEU A 108 18.10 0.09 -25.78
N SER A 109 18.69 -0.45 -24.73
CA SER A 109 19.26 -1.81 -24.71
C SER A 109 19.14 -2.41 -23.32
N GLY A 110 19.10 -3.75 -23.24
CA GLY A 110 19.13 -4.50 -21.99
C GLY A 110 17.89 -4.33 -21.10
N ALA A 111 16.76 -3.93 -21.66
CA ALA A 111 15.47 -3.91 -20.97
C ALA A 111 14.46 -4.79 -21.72
N LEU A 112 13.57 -5.44 -21.01
CA LEU A 112 12.44 -6.17 -21.60
C LEU A 112 11.43 -5.18 -22.19
N LYS A 113 10.72 -5.61 -23.23
CA LYS A 113 9.56 -4.91 -23.75
C LYS A 113 8.38 -5.15 -22.80
N PRO A 114 7.66 -4.10 -22.40
CA PRO A 114 6.45 -4.26 -21.59
C PRO A 114 5.37 -5.09 -22.29
N ASP A 115 4.61 -5.86 -21.54
CA ASP A 115 3.41 -6.55 -22.04
C ASP A 115 2.28 -5.54 -22.22
N TYR A 116 2.09 -4.67 -21.22
CA TYR A 116 0.96 -3.74 -21.17
C TYR A 116 1.40 -2.30 -20.89
N VAL A 117 0.51 -1.39 -21.24
CA VAL A 117 0.59 0.02 -20.85
C VAL A 117 -0.81 0.52 -20.46
N ILE A 118 -0.91 1.28 -19.39
CA ILE A 118 -2.11 2.09 -19.11
C ILE A 118 -1.87 3.47 -19.72
N PRO A 119 -2.60 3.90 -20.76
CA PRO A 119 -2.38 5.20 -21.38
C PRO A 119 -2.70 6.35 -20.41
N PHE A 120 -2.00 7.48 -20.58
CA PHE A 120 -2.38 8.71 -19.88
C PHE A 120 -3.80 9.13 -20.26
N LYS A 121 -4.68 9.32 -19.28
CA LYS A 121 -6.04 9.83 -19.45
C LYS A 121 -6.11 11.34 -19.19
N LEU A 122 -5.26 11.81 -18.32
CA LEU A 122 -5.14 13.22 -18.00
C LEU A 122 -3.95 13.83 -18.75
N ASP A 123 -4.21 14.87 -19.53
CA ASP A 123 -3.17 15.62 -20.17
C ASP A 123 -2.42 16.54 -19.19
N LYS A 124 -1.33 17.16 -19.66
CA LYS A 124 -0.51 18.05 -18.85
C LYS A 124 -1.28 19.24 -18.28
N LYS A 125 -2.31 19.73 -18.99
CA LYS A 125 -3.14 20.85 -18.56
C LYS A 125 -4.02 20.42 -17.38
N ALA A 126 -4.71 19.30 -17.51
CA ALA A 126 -5.53 18.73 -16.43
C ALA A 126 -4.68 18.38 -15.19
N ALA A 127 -3.47 17.85 -15.40
CA ALA A 127 -2.52 17.57 -14.32
C ALA A 127 -2.15 18.84 -13.53
N LYS A 128 -1.82 19.92 -14.24
CA LYS A 128 -1.52 21.24 -13.62
C LYS A 128 -2.71 21.80 -12.85
N GLU A 129 -3.91 21.69 -13.39
CA GLU A 129 -5.13 22.18 -12.72
C GLU A 129 -5.42 21.40 -11.44
N LYS A 130 -5.31 20.06 -11.47
CA LYS A 130 -5.48 19.21 -10.30
C LYS A 130 -4.41 19.50 -9.24
N LEU A 131 -3.15 19.66 -9.64
CA LEU A 131 -2.05 20.05 -8.74
C LEU A 131 -2.34 21.41 -8.09
N LYS A 132 -2.71 22.42 -8.88
CA LYS A 132 -3.06 23.74 -8.38
C LYS A 132 -4.21 23.67 -7.36
N LYS A 133 -5.25 22.89 -7.66
CA LYS A 133 -6.38 22.66 -6.74
C LYS A 133 -5.91 21.97 -5.45
N HIS A 134 -5.04 20.97 -5.53
CA HIS A 134 -4.48 20.27 -4.36
C HIS A 134 -3.66 21.20 -3.46
N LEU A 135 -2.89 22.12 -4.04
CA LEU A 135 -2.06 23.07 -3.30
C LEU A 135 -2.86 24.29 -2.77
N THR A 136 -4.07 24.51 -3.31
CA THR A 136 -4.95 25.61 -2.89
C THR A 136 -5.52 25.33 -1.50
N GLY A 137 -5.65 26.36 -0.66
CA GLY A 137 -6.20 26.25 0.70
C GLY A 137 -5.21 25.77 1.75
N LYS A 138 -4.06 25.22 1.39
CA LYS A 138 -3.04 24.77 2.33
C LYS A 138 -2.26 25.96 2.90
N ARG A 139 -2.75 26.51 4.03
CA ARG A 139 -2.24 27.77 4.62
C ARG A 139 -0.80 27.71 5.11
N LEU A 140 -0.35 26.52 5.50
CA LEU A 140 1.01 26.28 6.03
C LEU A 140 2.04 25.94 4.93
N LEU A 141 1.61 25.85 3.66
CA LEU A 141 2.49 25.54 2.54
C LEU A 141 3.27 26.81 2.12
N PRO A 142 4.60 26.71 1.93
CA PRO A 142 5.41 27.81 1.44
C PRO A 142 4.92 28.34 0.09
N LYS A 143 4.99 29.68 -0.10
CA LYS A 143 4.48 30.31 -1.33
C LYS A 143 5.18 29.85 -2.60
N ALA A 144 6.45 29.43 -2.51
CA ALA A 144 7.23 28.91 -3.64
C ALA A 144 6.54 27.71 -4.32
N PHE A 145 5.89 26.82 -3.55
CA PHE A 145 5.18 25.64 -4.08
C PHE A 145 3.89 25.98 -4.84
N LYS A 146 3.36 27.18 -4.66
CA LYS A 146 2.13 27.65 -5.30
C LYS A 146 2.40 28.49 -6.55
N SER A 147 3.68 28.72 -6.89
CA SER A 147 4.03 29.55 -8.05
C SER A 147 3.70 28.82 -9.36
N GLU A 148 3.24 29.56 -10.35
CA GLU A 148 2.82 29.02 -11.64
C GLU A 148 4.00 28.44 -12.43
N ASN A 149 5.18 29.06 -12.34
CA ASN A 149 6.41 28.56 -12.95
C ASN A 149 6.77 27.19 -12.43
N HIS A 150 6.63 26.97 -11.12
CA HIS A 150 6.91 25.70 -10.49
C HIS A 150 5.90 24.61 -10.91
N ILE A 151 4.61 24.92 -10.88
CA ILE A 151 3.54 23.99 -11.34
C ILE A 151 3.73 23.61 -12.82
N SER A 152 4.36 24.46 -13.63
CA SER A 152 4.59 24.16 -15.04
C SER A 152 5.68 23.12 -15.30
N GLU A 153 6.50 22.79 -14.32
CA GLU A 153 7.57 21.79 -14.38
C GLU A 153 7.09 20.33 -14.26
N VAL A 154 5.78 20.11 -14.06
CA VAL A 154 5.20 18.78 -13.99
C VAL A 154 5.54 17.97 -15.26
N LYS A 155 6.03 16.73 -15.06
CA LYS A 155 6.44 15.80 -16.13
C LYS A 155 5.59 14.54 -16.06
N GLY A 156 5.17 14.05 -17.24
CA GLY A 156 4.54 12.74 -17.36
C GLY A 156 5.61 11.68 -17.60
N ILE A 157 5.57 10.62 -16.84
CA ILE A 157 6.45 9.48 -16.95
C ILE A 157 5.67 8.19 -16.80
N TYR A 158 6.01 7.22 -17.59
CA TYR A 158 5.58 5.84 -17.39
C TYR A 158 6.53 5.16 -16.42
N VAL A 159 5.98 4.63 -15.33
CA VAL A 159 6.73 3.90 -14.30
C VAL A 159 6.57 2.41 -14.53
N PRO A 160 7.65 1.60 -14.45
CA PRO A 160 7.59 0.16 -14.59
C PRO A 160 6.88 -0.48 -13.39
N PHE A 161 5.98 -1.41 -13.65
CA PHE A 161 5.30 -2.22 -12.64
C PHE A 161 5.35 -3.69 -13.05
N TRP A 162 5.65 -4.53 -12.09
CA TRP A 162 5.44 -5.96 -12.16
C TRP A 162 4.04 -6.27 -11.65
N LEU A 163 3.30 -7.07 -12.40
CA LEU A 163 1.92 -7.45 -12.12
C LEU A 163 1.90 -8.93 -11.77
N TYR A 164 1.41 -9.24 -10.60
CA TYR A 164 1.41 -10.59 -10.05
C TYR A 164 -0.01 -11.13 -10.01
N ASP A 165 -0.22 -12.26 -10.72
CA ASP A 165 -1.47 -13.03 -10.69
C ASP A 165 -1.25 -14.30 -9.91
N THR A 166 -2.13 -14.65 -8.98
CA THR A 166 -2.00 -15.85 -8.15
C THR A 166 -3.31 -16.22 -7.49
N ASP A 167 -3.43 -17.48 -7.09
CA ASP A 167 -4.46 -17.97 -6.20
C ASP A 167 -3.90 -18.08 -4.78
N ALA A 168 -4.70 -17.67 -3.78
CA ALA A 168 -4.35 -17.74 -2.37
C ALA A 168 -5.36 -18.63 -1.64
N ASP A 169 -4.91 -19.77 -1.13
CA ASP A 169 -5.70 -20.61 -0.22
C ASP A 169 -5.41 -20.18 1.22
N ALA A 170 -6.46 -19.85 1.95
CA ALA A 170 -6.32 -19.40 3.33
C ALA A 170 -7.13 -20.28 4.30
N ASP A 171 -6.52 -20.55 5.45
CA ASP A 171 -7.13 -21.15 6.62
C ASP A 171 -6.78 -20.28 7.84
N ILE A 172 -7.76 -19.55 8.37
CA ILE A 172 -7.51 -18.56 9.42
C ILE A 172 -8.45 -18.81 10.61
N ARG A 173 -7.87 -18.86 11.79
CA ARG A 173 -8.57 -18.97 13.06
C ARG A 173 -8.51 -17.65 13.81
N TYR A 174 -9.68 -17.24 14.30
CA TYR A 174 -9.83 -16.00 15.00
C TYR A 174 -10.36 -16.26 16.42
N ARG A 175 -9.80 -15.55 17.38
CA ARG A 175 -10.46 -15.31 18.67
C ARG A 175 -11.33 -14.07 18.55
N ALA A 176 -12.63 -14.27 18.69
CA ALA A 176 -13.61 -13.19 18.61
C ALA A 176 -14.30 -13.01 19.96
N THR A 177 -14.66 -11.77 20.31
CA THR A 177 -15.33 -11.46 21.57
C THR A 177 -16.67 -10.77 21.33
N LYS A 178 -17.66 -11.09 22.16
CA LYS A 178 -18.87 -10.31 22.33
C LYS A 178 -18.90 -9.74 23.74
N THR A 179 -19.14 -8.46 23.87
CA THR A 179 -19.21 -7.79 25.15
C THR A 179 -20.63 -7.26 25.37
N ARG A 180 -21.20 -7.58 26.52
CA ARG A 180 -22.49 -7.12 26.95
C ARG A 180 -22.31 -6.31 28.23
N PHE A 181 -23.01 -5.19 28.30
CA PHE A 181 -22.99 -4.31 29.45
C PHE A 181 -24.41 -4.20 30.00
N TRP A 182 -24.55 -4.27 31.32
CA TRP A 182 -25.79 -3.96 32.03
C TRP A 182 -25.47 -3.47 33.46
N SER A 183 -26.39 -2.77 34.04
CA SER A 183 -26.26 -2.24 35.43
C SER A 183 -27.46 -2.67 36.26
N ASP A 184 -27.25 -2.83 37.53
CA ASP A 184 -28.32 -2.82 38.57
C ASP A 184 -28.15 -1.61 39.50
N SER A 185 -28.86 -1.60 40.64
CA SER A 185 -28.80 -0.46 41.58
C SER A 185 -27.43 -0.24 42.22
N ASP A 186 -26.58 -1.27 42.25
CA ASP A 186 -25.36 -1.29 43.05
C ASP A 186 -24.09 -1.52 42.21
N TYR A 187 -24.23 -2.11 41.02
CA TYR A 187 -23.09 -2.55 40.19
C TYR A 187 -23.32 -2.35 38.71
N ASP A 188 -22.19 -2.06 38.01
CA ASP A 188 -22.07 -2.13 36.55
C ASP A 188 -21.43 -3.46 36.18
N TYR A 189 -22.08 -4.21 35.30
CA TYR A 189 -21.62 -5.52 34.83
C TYR A 189 -21.10 -5.46 33.43
N THR A 190 -19.99 -6.15 33.20
CA THR A 190 -19.43 -6.38 31.87
C THR A 190 -19.23 -7.88 31.69
N GLU A 191 -19.97 -8.46 30.75
CA GLU A 191 -19.81 -9.86 30.36
C GLU A 191 -19.08 -9.90 29.03
N THR A 192 -17.98 -10.67 28.94
CA THR A 192 -17.26 -10.90 27.69
C THR A 192 -17.28 -12.38 27.37
N SER A 193 -17.95 -12.73 26.26
CA SER A 193 -17.98 -14.10 25.74
C SER A 193 -16.91 -14.24 24.68
N TYR A 194 -16.15 -15.33 24.73
CA TYR A 194 -15.08 -15.66 23.77
C TYR A 194 -15.59 -16.71 22.80
N HIS A 195 -15.23 -16.52 21.52
CA HIS A 195 -15.63 -17.39 20.43
C HIS A 195 -14.43 -17.72 19.56
N ALA A 196 -14.20 -19.00 19.29
CA ALA A 196 -13.31 -19.46 18.23
C ALA A 196 -14.07 -19.42 16.90
N VAL A 197 -13.54 -18.68 15.93
CA VAL A 197 -14.12 -18.58 14.60
C VAL A 197 -13.12 -19.04 13.58
N HIS A 198 -13.50 -20.00 12.75
CA HIS A 198 -12.68 -20.53 11.68
C HIS A 198 -13.20 -20.06 10.32
N ARG A 199 -12.29 -19.70 9.43
CA ARG A 199 -12.55 -19.33 8.04
C ARG A 199 -11.52 -19.97 7.14
N SER A 200 -11.97 -20.69 6.12
CA SER A 200 -11.11 -21.23 5.06
C SER A 200 -11.74 -21.01 3.70
N GLY A 201 -10.93 -20.94 2.67
CA GLY A 201 -11.34 -20.72 1.29
C GLY A 201 -10.20 -20.22 0.43
N SER A 202 -10.52 -19.90 -0.83
CA SER A 202 -9.57 -19.42 -1.82
C SER A 202 -9.96 -18.04 -2.35
N LEU A 203 -8.95 -17.22 -2.68
CA LEU A 203 -9.09 -15.93 -3.36
C LEU A 203 -8.16 -15.90 -4.57
N GLY A 204 -8.68 -15.50 -5.74
CA GLY A 204 -7.86 -15.17 -6.90
C GLY A 204 -7.43 -13.70 -6.85
N PHE A 205 -6.18 -13.45 -7.21
CA PHE A 205 -5.60 -12.12 -7.35
C PHE A 205 -5.13 -11.92 -8.79
N ASP A 206 -5.64 -10.87 -9.41
CA ASP A 206 -5.27 -10.48 -10.76
C ASP A 206 -4.56 -9.12 -10.74
N HIS A 207 -3.37 -9.06 -11.37
CA HIS A 207 -2.63 -7.83 -11.61
C HIS A 207 -2.28 -7.05 -10.33
N VAL A 208 -1.81 -7.73 -9.28
CA VAL A 208 -1.31 -7.07 -8.08
C VAL A 208 -0.05 -6.29 -8.44
N PRO A 209 -0.09 -4.94 -8.45
CA PRO A 209 1.02 -4.15 -8.96
C PRO A 209 2.12 -3.99 -7.92
N VAL A 210 3.36 -4.11 -8.34
CA VAL A 210 4.55 -3.74 -7.55
C VAL A 210 5.48 -2.95 -8.45
N ASP A 211 5.87 -1.74 -8.05
CA ASP A 211 6.76 -0.90 -8.84
C ASP A 211 8.17 -1.50 -8.94
N GLY A 212 8.73 -1.45 -10.15
CA GLY A 212 10.07 -1.95 -10.48
C GLY A 212 11.12 -0.83 -10.56
N SER A 213 10.91 0.30 -9.85
CA SER A 213 11.78 1.47 -9.90
C SER A 213 12.37 1.80 -8.53
N ALA A 214 13.69 1.69 -8.38
CA ALA A 214 14.40 2.18 -7.20
C ALA A 214 14.46 3.73 -7.14
N SER A 215 14.20 4.40 -8.27
CA SER A 215 14.19 5.87 -8.34
C SER A 215 12.94 6.49 -7.72
N MET A 216 11.89 5.70 -7.50
CA MET A 216 10.63 6.10 -6.88
C MET A 216 10.47 5.44 -5.51
N GLU A 217 9.98 6.21 -4.53
CA GLU A 217 9.66 5.63 -3.23
C GLU A 217 8.43 4.70 -3.37
N ASN A 218 8.56 3.44 -2.92
CA ASN A 218 7.49 2.43 -2.99
C ASN A 218 6.18 2.93 -2.36
N ASP A 219 6.26 3.54 -1.16
CA ASP A 219 5.10 4.09 -0.46
C ASP A 219 4.38 5.18 -1.27
N LEU A 220 5.15 5.95 -2.06
CA LEU A 220 4.58 6.97 -2.94
C LEU A 220 3.82 6.33 -4.09
N MET A 221 4.38 5.27 -4.70
CA MET A 221 3.73 4.55 -5.80
C MET A 221 2.49 3.81 -5.33
N GLU A 222 2.53 3.12 -4.21
CA GLU A 222 1.36 2.48 -3.60
C GLU A 222 0.27 3.51 -3.22
N SER A 223 0.68 4.69 -2.76
CA SER A 223 -0.26 5.74 -2.35
C SER A 223 -1.04 6.36 -3.50
N ILE A 224 -0.55 6.34 -4.74
CA ILE A 224 -1.31 6.83 -5.92
C ILE A 224 -2.26 5.80 -6.52
N GLU A 225 -2.23 4.56 -6.07
CA GLU A 225 -3.19 3.53 -6.47
C GLU A 225 -4.62 3.88 -6.00
N PRO A 226 -5.69 3.33 -6.57
CA PRO A 226 -5.70 2.29 -7.59
C PRO A 226 -5.54 2.84 -9.00
N PHE A 227 -5.00 1.99 -9.89
CA PHE A 227 -5.12 2.12 -11.33
C PHE A 227 -6.20 1.15 -11.82
N ASP A 228 -6.99 1.55 -12.81
CA ASP A 228 -7.97 0.67 -13.45
C ASP A 228 -7.31 -0.10 -14.59
N PHE A 229 -6.94 -1.34 -14.35
CA PHE A 229 -6.28 -2.20 -15.34
C PHE A 229 -7.17 -2.53 -16.54
N LYS A 230 -8.49 -2.37 -16.43
CA LYS A 230 -9.40 -2.55 -17.58
C LYS A 230 -9.12 -1.59 -18.74
N GLU A 231 -8.42 -0.50 -18.47
CA GLU A 231 -7.97 0.47 -19.48
C GLU A 231 -6.55 0.17 -20.01
N ALA A 232 -5.89 -0.89 -19.52
CA ALA A 232 -4.62 -1.33 -20.05
C ALA A 232 -4.79 -1.88 -21.47
N VAL A 233 -3.77 -1.64 -22.29
CA VAL A 233 -3.68 -2.11 -23.67
C VAL A 233 -2.32 -2.76 -23.89
N ASP A 234 -2.19 -3.56 -24.94
CA ASP A 234 -0.91 -4.11 -25.35
C ASP A 234 0.08 -2.97 -25.62
N PHE A 235 1.30 -3.13 -25.14
CA PHE A 235 2.30 -2.08 -25.25
C PHE A 235 2.69 -1.82 -26.72
N GLN A 236 2.69 -0.55 -27.07
CA GLN A 236 3.25 -0.03 -28.33
C GLN A 236 4.09 1.21 -28.06
N THR A 237 5.20 1.36 -28.75
CA THR A 237 6.12 2.51 -28.58
C THR A 237 5.44 3.86 -28.82
N ALA A 238 4.36 3.89 -29.61
CA ALA A 238 3.57 5.09 -29.85
C ALA A 238 3.01 5.74 -28.57
N TYR A 239 2.77 4.97 -27.52
CA TYR A 239 2.30 5.51 -26.23
C TYR A 239 3.36 6.32 -25.47
N LEU A 240 4.63 6.14 -25.82
CA LEU A 240 5.73 6.91 -25.24
C LEU A 240 5.89 8.30 -25.89
N ALA A 241 5.18 8.58 -27.00
CA ALA A 241 5.30 9.86 -27.71
C ALA A 241 4.91 11.05 -26.82
N GLY A 242 5.87 11.93 -26.52
CA GLY A 242 5.70 13.10 -25.66
C GLY A 242 5.77 12.82 -24.16
N TYR A 243 6.05 11.59 -23.74
CA TYR A 243 6.26 11.16 -22.37
C TYR A 243 7.62 10.50 -22.20
N PHE A 244 8.07 10.39 -20.97
CA PHE A 244 9.21 9.57 -20.62
C PHE A 244 8.73 8.22 -20.09
N ALA A 245 9.57 7.20 -20.18
CA ALA A 245 9.41 5.96 -19.42
C ALA A 245 10.63 5.78 -18.52
N ASP A 246 10.40 5.32 -17.31
CA ASP A 246 11.44 4.83 -16.44
C ASP A 246 11.80 3.40 -16.84
N LYS A 247 13.08 3.09 -16.88
CA LYS A 247 13.55 1.73 -17.09
C LYS A 247 13.57 1.03 -15.73
N TYR A 248 13.02 -0.18 -15.64
CA TYR A 248 13.10 -0.92 -14.40
C TYR A 248 14.55 -1.16 -13.99
N ASP A 249 14.85 -0.98 -12.74
CA ASP A 249 16.13 -1.25 -12.08
C ASP A 249 15.99 -2.21 -10.89
N VAL A 250 14.73 -2.63 -10.59
CA VAL A 250 14.39 -3.72 -9.68
C VAL A 250 13.67 -4.80 -10.49
N THR A 251 14.17 -6.02 -10.45
CA THR A 251 13.62 -7.15 -11.23
C THR A 251 12.33 -7.70 -10.64
N ALA A 252 11.58 -8.48 -11.42
CA ALA A 252 10.37 -9.15 -10.95
C ALA A 252 10.67 -10.03 -9.73
N SER A 253 11.75 -10.83 -9.79
CA SER A 253 12.12 -11.70 -8.67
C SER A 253 12.50 -10.95 -7.40
N GLU A 254 13.11 -9.77 -7.50
CA GLU A 254 13.38 -8.92 -6.32
C GLU A 254 12.11 -8.30 -5.72
N CYS A 255 11.04 -8.21 -6.51
CA CYS A 255 9.74 -7.68 -6.07
C CYS A 255 8.78 -8.74 -5.49
N GLU A 256 9.08 -10.04 -5.63
CA GLU A 256 8.21 -11.15 -5.21
C GLU A 256 7.84 -11.09 -3.72
N GLU A 257 8.79 -10.80 -2.84
CA GLU A 257 8.52 -10.72 -1.41
C GLU A 257 7.45 -9.65 -1.09
N ARG A 258 7.55 -8.48 -1.75
CA ARG A 258 6.55 -7.41 -1.60
C ARG A 258 5.19 -7.82 -2.17
N ALA A 259 5.17 -8.50 -3.31
CA ALA A 259 3.94 -9.01 -3.90
C ALA A 259 3.26 -9.99 -2.95
N ASN A 260 4.02 -10.97 -2.44
CA ASN A 260 3.54 -11.97 -1.49
C ASN A 260 2.96 -11.32 -0.22
N GLU A 261 3.66 -10.33 0.34
CA GLU A 261 3.18 -9.59 1.52
C GLU A 261 1.87 -8.83 1.23
N ARG A 262 1.75 -8.17 0.09
CA ARG A 262 0.53 -7.47 -0.33
C ARG A 262 -0.65 -8.43 -0.48
N ILE A 263 -0.42 -9.58 -1.12
CA ILE A 263 -1.43 -10.61 -1.34
C ILE A 263 -1.88 -11.21 0.00
N ARG A 264 -0.93 -11.59 0.88
CA ARG A 264 -1.26 -12.09 2.22
C ARG A 264 -2.06 -11.10 3.03
N ARG A 265 -1.63 -9.86 3.10
CA ARG A 265 -2.33 -8.79 3.82
C ARG A 265 -3.74 -8.57 3.29
N SER A 266 -3.92 -8.61 1.96
CA SER A 266 -5.24 -8.48 1.33
C SER A 266 -6.14 -9.68 1.62
N THR A 267 -5.56 -10.90 1.61
CA THR A 267 -6.26 -12.14 1.97
C THR A 267 -6.72 -12.09 3.43
N GLU A 268 -5.84 -11.77 4.36
CA GLU A 268 -6.18 -11.61 5.79
C GLU A 268 -7.31 -10.59 5.99
N ALA A 269 -7.23 -9.45 5.33
CA ALA A 269 -8.27 -8.42 5.41
C ALA A 269 -9.62 -8.93 4.88
N ALA A 270 -9.63 -9.57 3.72
CA ALA A 270 -10.84 -10.12 3.11
C ALA A 270 -11.49 -11.19 3.99
N PHE A 271 -10.70 -12.11 4.55
CA PHE A 271 -11.20 -13.14 5.46
C PHE A 271 -11.70 -12.55 6.78
N ARG A 272 -10.98 -11.59 7.35
CA ARG A 272 -11.42 -10.88 8.57
C ARG A 272 -12.76 -10.17 8.38
N ASP A 273 -12.99 -9.58 7.22
CA ASP A 273 -14.24 -8.88 6.89
C ASP A 273 -15.45 -9.82 6.83
N THR A 274 -15.23 -11.14 6.71
CA THR A 274 -16.28 -12.15 6.80
C THR A 274 -16.69 -12.45 8.24
N VAL A 275 -15.87 -12.11 9.22
CA VAL A 275 -16.11 -12.36 10.65
C VAL A 275 -16.84 -11.17 11.27
N ARG A 276 -18.17 -11.21 11.22
CA ARG A 276 -19.03 -10.08 11.64
C ARG A 276 -19.80 -10.38 12.93
N GLY A 277 -20.23 -9.32 13.62
CA GLY A 277 -21.08 -9.41 14.82
C GLY A 277 -20.33 -9.65 16.13
N TYR A 278 -19.05 -9.36 16.15
CA TYR A 278 -18.18 -9.41 17.32
C TYR A 278 -17.65 -8.03 17.68
N ALA A 279 -17.36 -7.80 18.93
CA ALA A 279 -16.76 -6.55 19.45
C ALA A 279 -15.26 -6.47 19.11
N SER A 280 -14.58 -7.63 19.10
CA SER A 280 -13.17 -7.75 18.72
C SER A 280 -12.96 -9.04 17.93
N VAL A 281 -12.05 -9.00 16.95
CA VAL A 281 -11.65 -10.16 16.14
C VAL A 281 -10.14 -10.11 16.00
N VAL A 282 -9.44 -11.10 16.52
CA VAL A 282 -7.98 -11.20 16.50
C VAL A 282 -7.60 -12.54 15.87
N PRO A 283 -6.75 -12.57 14.83
CA PRO A 283 -6.24 -13.82 14.28
C PRO A 283 -5.33 -14.50 15.32
N GLU A 284 -5.44 -15.81 15.48
CA GLU A 284 -4.60 -16.64 16.35
C GLU A 284 -3.72 -17.59 15.56
N ASN A 285 -4.23 -18.08 14.43
CA ASN A 285 -3.47 -18.87 13.49
C ASN A 285 -3.87 -18.43 12.07
N THR A 286 -2.87 -18.21 11.22
CA THR A 286 -3.06 -17.82 9.83
C THR A 286 -2.16 -18.69 8.96
N SER A 287 -2.77 -19.51 8.11
CA SER A 287 -2.10 -20.26 7.06
C SER A 287 -2.59 -19.73 5.72
N ILE A 288 -1.70 -19.18 4.91
CA ILE A 288 -1.99 -18.68 3.56
C ILE A 288 -0.97 -19.28 2.61
N ARG A 289 -1.45 -20.05 1.64
CA ARG A 289 -0.62 -20.67 0.60
C ARG A 289 -0.95 -20.04 -0.73
N LEU A 290 0.10 -19.57 -1.41
CA LEU A 290 0.01 -18.99 -2.74
C LEU A 290 0.38 -20.06 -3.77
N HIS A 291 -0.32 -20.09 -4.92
CA HIS A 291 -0.04 -21.03 -6.02
C HIS A 291 -0.49 -20.44 -7.36
N ASN A 292 -0.06 -21.06 -8.47
CA ASN A 292 -0.35 -20.63 -9.84
C ASN A 292 0.17 -19.21 -10.13
N GLY A 293 1.35 -18.85 -9.58
CA GLY A 293 1.91 -17.52 -9.73
C GLY A 293 2.38 -17.23 -11.15
N THR A 294 1.90 -16.13 -11.74
CA THR A 294 2.39 -15.59 -13.01
C THR A 294 2.72 -14.12 -12.88
N THR A 295 3.71 -13.66 -13.66
CA THR A 295 4.16 -12.27 -13.61
C THR A 295 4.07 -11.63 -14.99
N LYS A 296 3.63 -10.37 -15.08
CA LYS A 296 3.59 -9.55 -16.29
C LYS A 296 4.28 -8.22 -16.05
N TYR A 297 4.74 -7.60 -17.12
CA TYR A 297 5.39 -6.29 -17.10
C TYR A 297 4.48 -5.21 -17.69
N ALA A 298 4.24 -4.13 -16.95
CA ALA A 298 3.39 -3.04 -17.40
C ALA A 298 4.01 -1.66 -17.12
N LEU A 299 3.59 -0.68 -17.91
CA LEU A 299 3.92 0.73 -17.73
C LEU A 299 2.70 1.50 -17.25
N TYR A 300 2.83 2.18 -16.09
CA TYR A 300 1.76 2.94 -15.47
C TYR A 300 1.98 4.45 -15.58
N PRO A 301 0.95 5.24 -15.93
CA PRO A 301 1.09 6.67 -16.19
C PRO A 301 1.15 7.46 -14.88
N VAL A 302 2.23 8.17 -14.65
CA VAL A 302 2.44 9.00 -13.44
C VAL A 302 2.86 10.40 -13.83
N TRP A 303 2.19 11.41 -13.28
CA TRP A 303 2.65 12.78 -13.33
C TRP A 303 3.52 13.07 -12.11
N ILE A 304 4.74 13.53 -12.34
CA ILE A 304 5.72 13.83 -11.29
C ILE A 304 6.03 15.31 -11.29
N LEU A 305 6.10 15.89 -10.09
CA LEU A 305 6.67 17.19 -9.85
C LEU A 305 7.68 17.08 -8.73
N GLN A 306 8.91 17.50 -9.03
CA GLN A 306 9.96 17.56 -8.04
C GLN A 306 10.29 19.00 -7.69
N THR A 307 10.52 19.26 -6.39
CA THR A 307 10.85 20.58 -5.87
C THR A 307 11.96 20.48 -4.84
N LYS A 308 12.99 21.33 -5.03
CA LYS A 308 14.00 21.57 -3.98
C LYS A 308 13.62 22.77 -3.14
N TRP A 309 13.52 22.59 -1.83
CA TRP A 309 13.24 23.69 -0.91
C TRP A 309 14.02 23.56 0.38
N LYS A 310 14.81 24.59 0.72
CA LYS A 310 15.72 24.64 1.89
C LYS A 310 16.74 23.48 1.99
N GLY A 311 17.13 22.92 0.85
CA GLY A 311 18.07 21.80 0.78
C GLY A 311 17.43 20.43 0.70
N ASP A 312 16.13 20.31 1.01
CA ASP A 312 15.38 19.07 0.92
C ASP A 312 14.72 18.90 -0.45
N ASN A 313 14.58 17.65 -0.89
CA ASN A 313 13.83 17.29 -2.09
C ASN A 313 12.41 16.89 -1.71
N TYR A 314 11.44 17.42 -2.44
CA TYR A 314 10.03 17.10 -2.31
C TYR A 314 9.55 16.53 -3.63
N ILE A 315 9.03 15.30 -3.62
CA ILE A 315 8.48 14.63 -4.78
C ILE A 315 6.97 14.55 -4.62
N PHE A 316 6.28 14.90 -5.69
CA PHE A 316 4.83 14.77 -5.79
C PHE A 316 4.53 13.85 -6.95
N ALA A 317 3.67 12.88 -6.71
CA ALA A 317 3.19 11.98 -7.74
C ALA A 317 1.66 12.10 -7.88
N MET A 318 1.19 11.97 -9.11
CA MET A 318 -0.23 11.92 -9.40
C MET A 318 -0.49 10.79 -10.40
N ASN A 319 -1.48 9.97 -10.09
CA ASN A 319 -1.98 8.95 -11.00
C ASN A 319 -2.48 9.60 -12.29
N GLY A 320 -1.87 9.23 -13.43
CA GLY A 320 -2.16 9.82 -14.74
C GLY A 320 -3.52 9.44 -15.31
N GLN A 321 -4.16 8.42 -14.73
CA GLN A 321 -5.50 7.95 -15.09
C GLN A 321 -6.58 8.59 -14.21
N THR A 322 -6.49 8.46 -12.89
CA THR A 322 -7.52 8.91 -11.93
C THR A 322 -7.31 10.35 -11.46
N GLY A 323 -6.07 10.81 -11.47
CA GLY A 323 -5.66 12.09 -10.92
C GLY A 323 -5.59 12.12 -9.40
N LYS A 324 -5.52 10.95 -8.75
CA LYS A 324 -5.20 10.86 -7.33
C LYS A 324 -3.81 11.40 -7.09
N PHE A 325 -3.69 12.36 -6.20
CA PHE A 325 -2.46 13.10 -5.94
C PHE A 325 -1.92 12.82 -4.55
N VAL A 326 -0.64 12.53 -4.47
CA VAL A 326 0.09 12.26 -3.23
C VAL A 326 1.42 12.99 -3.26
N GLY A 327 1.93 13.39 -2.09
CA GLY A 327 3.25 13.98 -1.96
C GLY A 327 3.45 14.59 -0.59
N ASN A 328 4.70 14.63 -0.17
CA ASN A 328 5.10 15.24 1.10
C ASN A 328 5.16 16.76 0.95
N LEU A 329 4.32 17.47 1.71
CA LEU A 329 4.28 18.92 1.68
C LEU A 329 5.06 19.49 2.85
N PRO A 330 6.05 20.39 2.61
CA PRO A 330 6.75 21.04 3.69
C PRO A 330 5.87 22.03 4.43
N THR A 331 6.08 22.12 5.73
CA THR A 331 5.41 23.11 6.56
C THR A 331 6.31 24.35 6.71
N ASP A 332 5.80 25.52 6.36
CA ASP A 332 6.46 26.79 6.63
C ASP A 332 6.38 27.12 8.13
N LYS A 333 7.51 26.99 8.84
CA LYS A 333 7.60 27.25 10.27
C LYS A 333 7.14 28.67 10.66
N ASN A 334 7.39 29.66 9.80
CA ASN A 334 6.95 31.04 10.05
C ASN A 334 5.44 31.19 9.85
N ALA A 335 4.87 30.51 8.86
CA ALA A 335 3.43 30.49 8.68
C ALA A 335 2.74 29.76 9.84
N PHE A 336 3.33 28.64 10.30
CA PHE A 336 2.83 27.91 11.45
C PHE A 336 2.82 28.77 12.71
N ALA A 337 3.94 29.45 13.02
CA ALA A 337 4.03 30.32 14.21
C ALA A 337 2.98 31.45 14.17
N ARG A 338 2.79 32.09 13.01
CA ARG A 338 1.76 33.14 12.86
C ARG A 338 0.34 32.60 13.07
N TRP A 339 0.05 31.43 12.50
CA TRP A 339 -1.26 30.77 12.68
C TRP A 339 -1.47 30.35 14.12
N PHE A 340 -0.46 29.74 14.76
CA PHE A 340 -0.51 29.32 16.15
C PHE A 340 -0.77 30.51 17.09
N LEU A 341 -0.01 31.60 16.95
CA LEU A 341 -0.24 32.82 17.75
C LEU A 341 -1.60 33.43 17.51
N GLY A 342 -2.06 33.46 16.25
CA GLY A 342 -3.39 33.98 15.91
C GLY A 342 -4.52 33.17 16.54
N ILE A 343 -4.47 31.85 16.43
CA ILE A 343 -5.48 30.95 17.03
C ILE A 343 -5.42 31.04 18.56
N THR A 344 -4.24 31.02 19.16
CA THR A 344 -4.07 31.14 20.62
C THR A 344 -4.64 32.47 21.13
N GLY A 345 -4.40 33.57 20.39
CA GLY A 345 -4.98 34.86 20.74
C GLY A 345 -6.50 34.88 20.68
N VAL A 346 -7.09 34.33 19.63
CA VAL A 346 -8.55 34.24 19.49
C VAL A 346 -9.17 33.37 20.60
N VAL A 347 -8.59 32.19 20.84
CA VAL A 347 -9.06 31.28 21.92
C VAL A 347 -8.93 31.97 23.28
N GLY A 348 -7.81 32.65 23.54
CA GLY A 348 -7.60 33.37 24.79
C GLY A 348 -8.65 34.46 25.04
N VAL A 349 -8.98 35.24 24.00
CA VAL A 349 -10.05 36.27 24.07
C VAL A 349 -11.40 35.62 24.34
N ILE A 350 -11.75 34.57 23.64
CA ILE A 350 -13.04 33.86 23.83
C ILE A 350 -13.11 33.30 25.26
N THR A 351 -12.05 32.65 25.73
CA THR A 351 -11.99 32.10 27.09
C THR A 351 -12.12 33.20 28.13
N TYR A 352 -11.44 34.34 27.94
CA TYR A 352 -11.55 35.50 28.82
C TYR A 352 -12.99 36.03 28.88
N ILE A 353 -13.66 36.17 27.73
CA ILE A 353 -15.06 36.64 27.68
C ILE A 353 -15.97 35.66 28.41
N ILE A 354 -15.81 34.36 28.22
CA ILE A 354 -16.64 33.33 28.89
C ILE A 354 -16.44 33.41 30.40
N LEU A 355 -15.21 33.47 30.87
CA LEU A 355 -14.91 33.59 32.32
C LEU A 355 -15.45 34.89 32.93
N TYR A 356 -15.35 36.00 32.19
CA TYR A 356 -15.93 37.28 32.61
C TYR A 356 -17.45 37.22 32.76
N LEU A 357 -18.15 36.60 31.79
CA LEU A 357 -19.61 36.42 31.83
C LEU A 357 -20.03 35.52 33.00
N ILE A 358 -19.29 34.45 33.29
CA ILE A 358 -19.55 33.55 34.41
C ILE A 358 -19.34 34.29 35.77
N TRP A 359 -18.34 35.18 35.83
CA TRP A 359 -18.05 35.95 37.02
C TRP A 359 -19.06 37.10 37.27
N ALA A 360 -19.63 37.64 36.17
CA ALA A 360 -20.60 38.76 36.21
C ALA A 360 -22.05 38.31 36.47
N LEU A 361 -22.36 37.01 36.35
CA LEU A 361 -23.62 36.37 36.71
C LEU A 361 -23.61 35.90 38.16
#